data_9dbfc352aa3ea35534f35632a27c04bd
#
_entry.id   9dbfc352aa3ea35534f35632a27c04bd
#
_cell.length_a   1.000
_cell.length_b   1.000
_cell.length_c   1.000
_cell.angle_alpha   90.00
_cell.angle_beta   90.00
_cell.angle_gamma   90.00
#
_symmetry.space_group_name_H-M   'P 1'
#
loop_
_entity.id
_entity.type
_entity.pdbx_description
1 polymer ?
#
loop_
_entity_poly.entity_id
_entity_poly.type
_entity_poly.pdbx_seq_one_letter_code
_entity_poly.pdbx_strand_id
1 'polypeptide(L)'
;MTSSQVVKDFQTLGQLFMVGVSGLTLDESTLRLIQKYRINNFIYFKRNVESPGQIKQLSKDLRQACRENGLPLPLIGIDQEGGSVTRLPPPFTQFPDARVLAESVEPEVALMDYAHVCARELKSIGVNYNLAPVLDVCVAGKGYFMERRSLGSDAKNVGLLGSLVIKEMQASGVAACAKHFPGLGGAVVDPHIRLPFVTKPEPSIRLDDLPPFQQAMDIGVASIMTSHTIYQHLDAEKPATLSKKILTGLLRDELGYKGVVITDDLEMGAIEKEGDLGHAALQAFAAGADLLLICHSHEKVVAAFKKTAAAITQKPELAIRMQESLERVQVMREKFARE
;
A
#
# COMPACT_ATOMS: atom_id res chain seq x y z
N MET A 1 21.11 -24.62 -2.94
CA MET A 1 21.60 -23.23 -3.08
C MET A 1 22.94 -23.12 -2.43
N THR A 2 23.91 -22.45 -3.06
CA THR A 2 25.24 -22.26 -2.48
C THR A 2 25.19 -21.16 -1.42
N SER A 3 26.10 -21.21 -0.43
CA SER A 3 26.25 -20.18 0.62
C SER A 3 26.35 -18.75 0.04
N SER A 4 26.92 -18.59 -1.15
CA SER A 4 27.02 -17.30 -1.87
C SER A 4 25.67 -16.79 -2.40
N GLN A 5 24.74 -17.67 -2.75
CA GLN A 5 23.40 -17.30 -3.21
C GLN A 5 22.55 -16.80 -2.04
N VAL A 6 22.61 -17.47 -0.88
CA VAL A 6 21.93 -17.08 0.33
C VAL A 6 22.36 -15.68 0.80
N VAL A 7 23.65 -15.35 0.74
CA VAL A 7 24.16 -14.02 1.09
C VAL A 7 23.66 -12.93 0.11
N LYS A 8 23.52 -13.24 -1.18
CA LYS A 8 22.92 -12.31 -2.16
C LYS A 8 21.43 -12.07 -1.89
N ASP A 9 20.71 -13.09 -1.45
CA ASP A 9 19.26 -13.01 -1.22
C ASP A 9 18.91 -12.08 -0.05
N PHE A 10 19.71 -12.03 1.01
CA PHE A 10 19.50 -11.06 2.10
C PHE A 10 19.75 -9.61 1.68
N GLN A 11 20.60 -9.36 0.70
CA GLN A 11 20.84 -8.00 0.19
C GLN A 11 19.66 -7.43 -0.60
N THR A 12 18.71 -8.27 -1.04
CA THR A 12 17.54 -7.84 -1.79
C THR A 12 16.24 -7.84 -0.98
N LEU A 13 16.18 -8.60 0.12
CA LEU A 13 14.98 -8.69 0.97
C LEU A 13 14.49 -7.32 1.46
N GLY A 14 15.40 -6.39 1.78
CA GLY A 14 15.04 -5.03 2.20
C GLY A 14 14.20 -4.27 1.18
N GLN A 15 14.29 -4.62 -0.09
CA GLN A 15 13.47 -4.02 -1.15
C GLN A 15 11.99 -4.44 -1.11
N LEU A 16 11.63 -5.38 -0.25
CA LEU A 16 10.24 -5.80 0.01
C LEU A 16 9.66 -5.13 1.27
N PHE A 17 10.38 -4.19 1.87
CA PHE A 17 9.88 -3.37 2.98
C PHE A 17 9.64 -1.95 2.51
N MET A 18 8.50 -1.38 2.89
CA MET A 18 8.20 0.04 2.77
C MET A 18 8.11 0.63 4.18
N VAL A 19 8.89 1.66 4.46
CA VAL A 19 9.06 2.14 5.84
C VAL A 19 8.80 3.63 5.96
N GLY A 20 8.24 4.04 7.11
CA GLY A 20 8.05 5.45 7.41
C GLY A 20 9.38 6.16 7.69
N VAL A 21 9.49 7.42 7.26
CA VAL A 21 10.60 8.30 7.63
C VAL A 21 10.29 8.97 8.96
N SER A 22 11.31 9.16 9.81
CA SER A 22 11.11 9.63 11.19
C SER A 22 10.70 11.09 11.27
N GLY A 23 11.28 11.98 10.45
CA GLY A 23 11.09 13.42 10.54
C GLY A 23 11.23 14.17 9.21
N LEU A 24 11.62 15.43 9.30
CA LEU A 24 11.70 16.36 8.16
C LEU A 24 12.95 16.18 7.29
N THR A 25 13.95 15.49 7.79
CA THR A 25 15.24 15.26 7.13
C THR A 25 15.63 13.80 7.18
N LEU A 26 16.55 13.37 6.32
CA LEU A 26 17.15 12.04 6.37
C LEU A 26 17.99 11.90 7.65
N ASP A 27 17.54 11.08 8.57
CA ASP A 27 18.19 10.83 9.84
C ASP A 27 19.09 9.57 9.82
N GLU A 28 19.93 9.43 10.86
CA GLU A 28 20.84 8.28 10.97
C GLU A 28 20.11 6.94 11.03
N SER A 29 18.91 6.89 11.62
CA SER A 29 18.15 5.66 11.73
C SER A 29 17.63 5.19 10.38
N THR A 30 17.10 6.09 9.57
CA THR A 30 16.70 5.82 8.17
C THR A 30 17.93 5.46 7.32
N LEU A 31 19.03 6.19 7.47
CA LEU A 31 20.26 5.88 6.74
C LEU A 31 20.80 4.48 7.08
N ARG A 32 20.71 4.06 8.34
CA ARG A 32 21.06 2.70 8.77
C ARG A 32 20.18 1.63 8.10
N LEU A 33 18.87 1.88 7.91
CA LEU A 33 17.99 0.95 7.18
C LEU A 33 18.42 0.80 5.72
N ILE A 34 18.79 1.89 5.07
CA ILE A 34 19.31 1.88 3.68
C ILE A 34 20.62 1.09 3.62
N GLN A 35 21.60 1.43 4.44
CA GLN A 35 22.96 0.88 4.39
C GLN A 35 23.02 -0.59 4.78
N LYS A 36 22.41 -0.92 5.93
CA LYS A 36 22.55 -2.25 6.55
C LYS A 36 21.51 -3.25 6.07
N TYR A 37 20.26 -2.79 5.91
CA TYR A 37 19.13 -3.66 5.59
C TYR A 37 18.67 -3.53 4.13
N ARG A 38 19.33 -2.65 3.35
CA ARG A 38 19.08 -2.47 1.92
C ARG A 38 17.64 -2.06 1.60
N ILE A 39 16.98 -1.36 2.54
CA ILE A 39 15.62 -0.85 2.38
C ILE A 39 15.69 0.39 1.48
N ASN A 40 14.81 0.44 0.47
CA ASN A 40 14.74 1.52 -0.50
C ASN A 40 13.31 1.90 -0.90
N ASN A 41 12.31 1.60 -0.07
CA ASN A 41 10.96 2.12 -0.27
C ASN A 41 10.52 2.84 1.01
N PHE A 42 9.96 4.04 0.86
CA PHE A 42 9.64 4.94 1.96
C PHE A 42 8.22 5.43 1.84
N ILE A 43 7.60 5.79 2.98
CA ILE A 43 6.28 6.43 3.02
C ILE A 43 6.35 7.70 3.87
N TYR A 44 5.68 8.76 3.39
CA TYR A 44 5.54 10.03 4.08
C TYR A 44 4.21 10.18 4.80
N PHE A 45 4.28 10.87 5.93
CA PHE A 45 3.16 11.30 6.76
C PHE A 45 3.24 12.82 6.99
N LYS A 46 2.22 13.39 7.66
CA LYS A 46 2.23 14.83 8.03
C LYS A 46 3.51 15.24 8.77
N ARG A 47 4.09 14.36 9.59
CA ARG A 47 5.34 14.62 10.32
C ARG A 47 6.56 14.87 9.43
N ASN A 48 6.47 14.49 8.17
CA ASN A 48 7.58 14.64 7.20
C ASN A 48 7.46 15.90 6.36
N VAL A 49 6.39 16.71 6.53
CA VAL A 49 6.07 17.83 5.64
C VAL A 49 5.97 19.13 6.40
N GLU A 50 6.90 20.04 6.12
CA GLU A 50 6.91 21.42 6.60
C GLU A 50 6.64 22.39 5.46
N SER A 51 7.30 22.19 4.31
CA SER A 51 7.14 23.01 3.12
C SER A 51 7.42 22.20 1.84
N PRO A 52 6.97 22.67 0.66
CA PRO A 52 7.29 22.01 -0.62
C PRO A 52 8.80 21.88 -0.88
N GLY A 53 9.58 22.88 -0.50
CA GLY A 53 11.03 22.85 -0.65
C GLY A 53 11.70 21.84 0.26
N GLN A 54 11.26 21.77 1.51
CA GLN A 54 11.81 20.84 2.51
C GLN A 54 11.55 19.37 2.10
N ILE A 55 10.31 19.00 1.78
CA ILE A 55 9.99 17.60 1.44
C ILE A 55 10.60 17.17 0.10
N LYS A 56 10.74 18.10 -0.84
CA LYS A 56 11.50 17.86 -2.08
C LYS A 56 12.97 17.55 -1.79
N GLN A 57 13.58 18.27 -0.83
CA GLN A 57 14.95 18.00 -0.43
C GLN A 57 15.07 16.63 0.25
N LEU A 58 14.16 16.27 1.16
CA LEU A 58 14.13 14.95 1.78
C LEU A 58 14.03 13.82 0.73
N SER A 59 13.18 13.99 -0.30
CA SER A 59 13.08 13.03 -1.40
C SER A 59 14.37 12.89 -2.21
N LYS A 60 15.09 13.99 -2.42
CA LYS A 60 16.42 13.98 -3.07
C LYS A 60 17.46 13.26 -2.21
N ASP A 61 17.47 13.53 -0.91
CA ASP A 61 18.44 12.91 0.02
C ASP A 61 18.23 11.40 0.10
N LEU A 62 16.97 10.92 0.16
CA LEU A 62 16.66 9.49 0.12
C LEU A 62 17.11 8.84 -1.20
N ARG A 63 16.87 9.48 -2.35
CA ARG A 63 17.31 9.00 -3.66
C ARG A 63 18.82 8.93 -3.73
N GLN A 64 19.51 9.97 -3.23
CA GLN A 64 20.97 10.03 -3.20
C GLN A 64 21.54 8.92 -2.30
N ALA A 65 21.00 8.76 -1.08
CA ALA A 65 21.44 7.70 -0.17
C ALA A 65 21.25 6.31 -0.77
N CYS A 66 20.13 6.04 -1.47
CA CYS A 66 19.93 4.77 -2.17
C CYS A 66 20.99 4.57 -3.27
N ARG A 67 21.25 5.61 -4.08
CA ARG A 67 22.25 5.56 -5.17
C ARG A 67 23.66 5.29 -4.65
N GLU A 68 24.08 6.01 -3.60
CA GLU A 68 25.41 5.87 -2.97
C GLU A 68 25.61 4.45 -2.38
N ASN A 69 24.53 3.79 -2.02
CA ASN A 69 24.57 2.43 -1.52
C ASN A 69 24.30 1.38 -2.62
N GLY A 70 24.28 1.74 -3.91
CA GLY A 70 24.07 0.82 -5.02
C GLY A 70 22.69 0.16 -5.01
N LEU A 71 21.67 0.87 -4.52
CA LEU A 71 20.28 0.44 -4.54
C LEU A 71 19.54 1.06 -5.74
N PRO A 72 18.50 0.40 -6.25
CA PRO A 72 17.60 1.01 -7.21
C PRO A 72 16.94 2.28 -6.67
N LEU A 73 16.44 3.13 -7.57
CA LEU A 73 15.68 4.32 -7.17
C LEU A 73 14.49 3.93 -6.27
N PRO A 74 14.23 4.71 -5.20
CA PRO A 74 13.19 4.37 -4.24
C PRO A 74 11.77 4.54 -4.80
N LEU A 75 10.85 3.67 -4.34
CA LEU A 75 9.44 4.02 -4.30
C LEU A 75 9.24 4.92 -3.07
N ILE A 76 8.70 6.12 -3.29
CA ILE A 76 8.36 7.07 -2.24
C ILE A 76 6.85 7.24 -2.25
N GLY A 77 6.19 6.73 -1.23
CA GLY A 77 4.74 6.66 -1.09
C GLY A 77 4.17 7.73 -0.17
N ILE A 78 2.87 7.96 -0.31
CA ILE A 78 2.07 8.85 0.54
C ILE A 78 0.60 8.44 0.47
N ASP A 79 -0.21 8.71 1.54
CA ASP A 79 -1.66 8.68 1.49
C ASP A 79 -2.20 10.08 1.18
N GLN A 80 -2.44 10.38 -0.06
CA GLN A 80 -3.02 11.65 -0.50
C GLN A 80 -4.37 11.37 -1.19
N GLU A 81 -5.38 10.99 -0.37
CA GLU A 81 -6.72 10.64 -0.84
C GLU A 81 -7.60 11.88 -1.05
N GLY A 82 -7.32 12.93 -0.30
CA GLY A 82 -8.17 14.09 -0.13
C GLY A 82 -8.94 14.07 1.21
N GLY A 83 -9.58 15.18 1.56
CA GLY A 83 -10.40 15.32 2.75
C GLY A 83 -9.68 14.93 4.03
N SER A 84 -10.27 13.97 4.75
CA SER A 84 -9.75 13.50 6.04
C SER A 84 -8.40 12.78 5.95
N VAL A 85 -8.05 12.23 4.78
CA VAL A 85 -6.78 11.53 4.54
C VAL A 85 -5.93 12.32 3.57
N THR A 86 -5.35 13.40 4.10
CA THR A 86 -4.44 14.32 3.40
C THR A 86 -3.18 14.50 4.23
N ARG A 87 -2.00 14.35 3.62
CA ARG A 87 -0.70 14.52 4.29
C ARG A 87 -0.05 15.87 3.94
N LEU A 88 -0.32 16.38 2.74
CA LEU A 88 0.25 17.63 2.24
C LEU A 88 -0.58 18.83 2.69
N PRO A 89 -0.02 19.74 3.53
CA PRO A 89 -0.71 20.98 3.93
C PRO A 89 -0.67 22.04 2.81
N PRO A 90 -1.37 23.17 2.95
CA PRO A 90 -1.13 24.32 2.06
C PRO A 90 0.36 24.67 1.98
N PRO A 91 0.88 25.07 0.83
CA PRO A 91 0.17 25.56 -0.36
C PRO A 91 -0.26 24.48 -1.36
N PHE A 92 -0.13 23.19 -1.03
CA PHE A 92 -0.66 22.12 -1.88
C PHE A 92 -2.19 22.17 -1.93
N THR A 93 -2.75 21.70 -3.03
CA THR A 93 -4.20 21.69 -3.25
C THR A 93 -4.91 20.86 -2.18
N GLN A 94 -5.92 21.45 -1.55
CA GLN A 94 -6.73 20.79 -0.54
C GLN A 94 -8.00 20.26 -1.19
N PHE A 95 -8.00 18.96 -1.52
CA PHE A 95 -9.17 18.29 -2.10
C PHE A 95 -10.18 17.93 -1.02
N PRO A 96 -11.49 17.92 -1.33
CA PRO A 96 -12.51 17.39 -0.42
C PRO A 96 -12.39 15.86 -0.28
N ASP A 97 -13.23 15.26 0.57
CA ASP A 97 -13.35 13.81 0.66
C ASP A 97 -13.75 13.19 -0.68
N ALA A 98 -13.27 11.98 -0.97
CA ALA A 98 -13.55 11.27 -2.22
C ALA A 98 -15.05 11.12 -2.51
N ARG A 99 -15.87 10.93 -1.46
CA ARG A 99 -17.33 10.89 -1.55
C ARG A 99 -17.90 12.18 -2.14
N VAL A 100 -17.41 13.33 -1.72
CA VAL A 100 -17.89 14.64 -2.21
C VAL A 100 -17.57 14.81 -3.69
N LEU A 101 -16.39 14.38 -4.14
CA LEU A 101 -16.03 14.39 -5.57
C LEU A 101 -16.92 13.43 -6.37
N ALA A 102 -17.16 12.24 -5.84
CA ALA A 102 -17.97 11.21 -6.51
C ALA A 102 -19.47 11.55 -6.58
N GLU A 103 -19.96 12.39 -5.70
CA GLU A 103 -21.36 12.86 -5.66
C GLU A 103 -21.54 14.28 -6.27
N SER A 104 -20.49 14.84 -6.89
CA SER A 104 -20.57 16.12 -7.58
C SER A 104 -21.42 16.03 -8.87
N VAL A 105 -21.73 17.18 -9.49
CA VAL A 105 -22.52 17.25 -10.72
C VAL A 105 -21.83 16.53 -11.89
N GLU A 106 -20.48 16.62 -11.93
CA GLU A 106 -19.65 15.99 -12.96
C GLU A 106 -18.54 15.15 -12.28
N PRO A 107 -18.89 13.98 -11.69
CA PRO A 107 -17.96 13.22 -10.85
C PRO A 107 -16.72 12.73 -11.60
N GLU A 108 -16.86 12.38 -12.86
CA GLU A 108 -15.73 11.93 -13.69
C GLU A 108 -14.71 13.06 -13.87
N VAL A 109 -15.17 14.27 -14.20
CA VAL A 109 -14.33 15.46 -14.38
C VAL A 109 -13.65 15.82 -13.06
N ALA A 110 -14.41 15.87 -11.97
CA ALA A 110 -13.88 16.21 -10.64
C ALA A 110 -12.78 15.24 -10.16
N LEU A 111 -12.96 13.94 -10.39
CA LEU A 111 -11.99 12.90 -10.02
C LEU A 111 -10.78 12.86 -10.95
N MET A 112 -10.94 13.14 -12.24
CA MET A 112 -9.81 13.28 -13.15
C MET A 112 -8.95 14.50 -12.79
N ASP A 113 -9.57 15.65 -12.48
CA ASP A 113 -8.87 16.84 -12.02
C ASP A 113 -8.12 16.59 -10.71
N TYR A 114 -8.77 15.92 -9.75
CA TYR A 114 -8.10 15.47 -8.52
C TYR A 114 -6.86 14.63 -8.84
N ALA A 115 -6.99 13.59 -9.64
CA ALA A 115 -5.91 12.67 -9.94
C ALA A 115 -4.75 13.36 -10.67
N HIS A 116 -5.06 14.23 -11.65
CA HIS A 116 -4.08 14.99 -12.42
C HIS A 116 -3.30 15.97 -11.55
N VAL A 117 -4.00 16.83 -10.79
CA VAL A 117 -3.37 17.84 -9.93
C VAL A 117 -2.58 17.17 -8.80
N CYS A 118 -3.16 16.16 -8.15
CA CYS A 118 -2.49 15.38 -7.10
C CYS A 118 -1.19 14.76 -7.62
N ALA A 119 -1.23 14.05 -8.75
CA ALA A 119 -0.03 13.42 -9.33
C ALA A 119 1.05 14.45 -9.69
N ARG A 120 0.67 15.60 -10.26
CA ARG A 120 1.61 16.70 -10.58
C ARG A 120 2.29 17.24 -9.32
N GLU A 121 1.53 17.48 -8.26
CA GLU A 121 2.06 17.98 -6.99
C GLU A 121 2.99 16.94 -6.34
N LEU A 122 2.59 15.66 -6.29
CA LEU A 122 3.41 14.57 -5.76
C LEU A 122 4.75 14.44 -6.51
N LYS A 123 4.72 14.46 -7.83
CA LYS A 123 5.97 14.44 -8.63
C LYS A 123 6.87 15.63 -8.36
N SER A 124 6.31 16.82 -8.15
CA SER A 124 7.07 18.05 -7.91
C SER A 124 7.96 17.96 -6.66
N ILE A 125 7.58 17.11 -5.71
CA ILE A 125 8.30 16.85 -4.46
C ILE A 125 9.01 15.49 -4.44
N GLY A 126 9.04 14.78 -5.57
CA GLY A 126 9.75 13.51 -5.72
C GLY A 126 9.02 12.28 -5.21
N VAL A 127 7.73 12.39 -4.87
CA VAL A 127 6.84 11.25 -4.56
C VAL A 127 6.37 10.61 -5.85
N ASN A 128 6.42 9.29 -5.94
CA ASN A 128 6.10 8.52 -7.15
C ASN A 128 5.08 7.40 -6.91
N TYR A 129 4.49 7.34 -5.71
CA TYR A 129 3.51 6.34 -5.34
C TYR A 129 2.45 6.94 -4.42
N ASN A 130 1.17 6.95 -4.84
CA ASN A 130 0.05 7.34 -4.01
C ASN A 130 -0.74 6.11 -3.57
N LEU A 131 -0.95 5.95 -2.26
CA LEU A 131 -1.77 4.88 -1.69
C LEU A 131 -3.26 5.26 -1.80
N ALA A 132 -3.73 5.47 -3.01
CA ALA A 132 -5.08 5.82 -3.45
C ALA A 132 -5.33 5.28 -4.88
N PRO A 133 -6.62 5.10 -5.28
CA PRO A 133 -7.86 5.41 -4.60
C PRO A 133 -8.38 4.31 -3.66
N VAL A 134 -9.33 4.70 -2.80
CA VAL A 134 -10.14 3.76 -2.03
C VAL A 134 -11.23 3.18 -2.93
N LEU A 135 -11.29 1.85 -3.05
CA LEU A 135 -12.28 1.12 -3.84
C LEU A 135 -13.31 0.37 -2.98
N ASP A 136 -13.31 0.63 -1.68
CA ASP A 136 -14.28 0.07 -0.75
C ASP A 136 -15.69 0.58 -1.08
N VAL A 137 -16.63 -0.33 -1.36
CA VAL A 137 -18.02 0.01 -1.63
C VAL A 137 -18.74 0.25 -0.32
N CYS A 138 -19.21 1.48 -0.08
CA CYS A 138 -19.72 1.88 1.23
C CYS A 138 -21.04 2.65 1.13
N VAL A 139 -22.07 2.20 1.86
CA VAL A 139 -23.36 2.88 1.95
C VAL A 139 -23.25 4.05 2.91
N ALA A 140 -23.71 5.23 2.50
CA ALA A 140 -23.72 6.42 3.33
C ALA A 140 -24.80 6.37 4.43
N GLY A 141 -24.59 7.12 5.53
CA GLY A 141 -25.56 7.27 6.62
C GLY A 141 -25.69 6.06 7.55
N LYS A 142 -24.75 5.13 7.49
CA LYS A 142 -24.69 3.94 8.37
C LYS A 142 -23.64 4.04 9.48
N GLY A 143 -22.82 5.09 9.49
CA GLY A 143 -21.73 5.27 10.44
C GLY A 143 -20.54 4.36 10.16
N TYR A 144 -20.38 3.88 8.93
CA TYR A 144 -19.23 3.09 8.54
C TYR A 144 -17.97 3.94 8.43
N PHE A 145 -16.84 3.38 8.82
CA PHE A 145 -15.55 4.06 8.81
C PHE A 145 -15.14 4.59 7.42
N MET A 146 -15.58 3.93 6.36
CA MET A 146 -15.19 4.28 4.98
C MET A 146 -16.15 5.28 4.28
N GLU A 147 -17.24 5.73 4.91
CA GLU A 147 -18.28 6.54 4.25
C GLU A 147 -17.72 7.76 3.51
N ARG A 148 -16.83 8.53 4.11
CA ARG A 148 -16.25 9.75 3.53
C ARG A 148 -15.17 9.46 2.49
N ARG A 149 -14.49 8.33 2.61
CA ARG A 149 -13.35 7.94 1.76
C ARG A 149 -13.77 7.15 0.52
N SER A 150 -14.93 6.49 0.58
CA SER A 150 -15.48 5.67 -0.51
C SER A 150 -16.01 6.52 -1.66
N LEU A 151 -15.85 6.02 -2.89
CA LEU A 151 -16.41 6.64 -4.11
C LEU A 151 -17.90 6.36 -4.33
N GLY A 152 -18.54 5.51 -3.50
CA GLY A 152 -19.96 5.23 -3.67
C GLY A 152 -20.42 3.94 -2.99
N SER A 153 -21.71 3.64 -3.19
CA SER A 153 -22.39 2.44 -2.69
C SER A 153 -22.74 1.42 -3.78
N ASP A 154 -22.48 1.75 -5.03
CA ASP A 154 -22.65 0.86 -6.16
C ASP A 154 -21.30 0.39 -6.68
N ALA A 155 -21.09 -0.93 -6.69
CA ALA A 155 -19.80 -1.53 -7.03
C ALA A 155 -19.33 -1.18 -8.45
N LYS A 156 -20.24 -1.14 -9.41
CA LYS A 156 -19.92 -0.82 -10.80
C LYS A 156 -19.45 0.63 -10.93
N ASN A 157 -20.13 1.55 -10.25
CA ASN A 157 -19.80 2.98 -10.28
C ASN A 157 -18.48 3.25 -9.52
N VAL A 158 -18.27 2.65 -8.36
CA VAL A 158 -17.00 2.73 -7.61
C VAL A 158 -15.83 2.24 -8.48
N GLY A 159 -16.01 1.12 -9.18
CA GLY A 159 -15.00 0.59 -10.09
C GLY A 159 -14.72 1.52 -11.28
N LEU A 160 -15.76 2.11 -11.89
CA LEU A 160 -15.61 3.07 -12.99
C LEU A 160 -14.82 4.30 -12.53
N LEU A 161 -15.29 4.98 -11.48
CA LEU A 161 -14.67 6.20 -10.96
C LEU A 161 -13.26 5.95 -10.43
N GLY A 162 -13.06 4.84 -9.71
CA GLY A 162 -11.72 4.43 -9.26
C GLY A 162 -10.76 4.15 -10.41
N SER A 163 -11.26 3.53 -11.48
CA SER A 163 -10.46 3.28 -12.70
C SER A 163 -10.01 4.56 -13.39
N LEU A 164 -10.85 5.61 -13.42
CA LEU A 164 -10.47 6.92 -13.95
C LEU A 164 -9.32 7.53 -13.13
N VAL A 165 -9.45 7.54 -11.81
CA VAL A 165 -8.38 8.03 -10.91
C VAL A 165 -7.07 7.27 -11.12
N ILE A 166 -7.12 5.93 -11.19
CA ILE A 166 -5.93 5.09 -11.39
C ILE A 166 -5.27 5.41 -12.74
N LYS A 167 -6.05 5.45 -13.82
CA LYS A 167 -5.53 5.73 -15.17
C LYS A 167 -4.84 7.08 -15.23
N GLU A 168 -5.49 8.15 -14.75
CA GLU A 168 -4.96 9.50 -14.80
C GLU A 168 -3.69 9.64 -13.94
N MET A 169 -3.71 9.10 -12.72
CA MET A 169 -2.55 9.14 -11.83
C MET A 169 -1.35 8.40 -12.41
N GLN A 170 -1.58 7.20 -12.95
CA GLN A 170 -0.50 6.40 -13.56
C GLN A 170 0.00 6.99 -14.88
N ALA A 171 -0.88 7.56 -15.71
CA ALA A 171 -0.50 8.29 -16.92
C ALA A 171 0.37 9.53 -16.59
N SER A 172 0.08 10.18 -15.46
CA SER A 172 0.88 11.29 -14.92
C SER A 172 2.21 10.84 -14.27
N GLY A 173 2.49 9.53 -14.22
CA GLY A 173 3.77 8.97 -13.75
C GLY A 173 3.85 8.75 -12.23
N VAL A 174 2.72 8.66 -11.53
CA VAL A 174 2.62 8.26 -10.12
C VAL A 174 1.88 6.93 -10.03
N ALA A 175 2.47 5.94 -9.37
CA ALA A 175 1.83 4.66 -9.14
C ALA A 175 0.58 4.84 -8.28
N ALA A 176 -0.50 4.15 -8.60
CA ALA A 176 -1.73 4.11 -7.83
C ALA A 176 -1.88 2.79 -7.05
N CYS A 177 -2.66 2.84 -5.96
CA CYS A 177 -2.95 1.70 -5.10
C CYS A 177 -4.44 1.56 -4.86
N ALA A 178 -5.04 0.47 -5.33
CA ALA A 178 -6.42 0.13 -5.02
C ALA A 178 -6.54 -0.47 -3.62
N LYS A 179 -7.43 0.05 -2.77
CA LYS A 179 -7.54 -0.38 -1.36
C LYS A 179 -8.96 -0.34 -0.81
N HIS A 180 -9.31 -1.16 0.17
CA HIS A 180 -8.52 -2.17 0.90
C HIS A 180 -9.08 -3.57 0.60
N PHE A 181 -8.35 -4.36 -0.17
CA PHE A 181 -8.80 -5.67 -0.65
C PHE A 181 -9.08 -6.65 0.51
N PRO A 182 -10.18 -7.41 0.45
CA PRO A 182 -11.17 -7.58 -0.60
C PRO A 182 -12.41 -6.67 -0.51
N GLY A 183 -12.38 -5.58 0.28
CA GLY A 183 -13.44 -4.58 0.44
C GLY A 183 -13.81 -4.35 1.91
N LEU A 184 -13.47 -3.16 2.43
CA LEU A 184 -13.65 -2.77 3.84
C LEU A 184 -14.93 -1.95 4.08
N GLY A 185 -15.71 -1.65 3.03
CA GLY A 185 -16.80 -0.67 3.08
C GLY A 185 -17.96 -1.00 4.03
N GLY A 186 -18.14 -2.26 4.40
CA GLY A 186 -19.15 -2.69 5.38
C GLY A 186 -18.64 -2.80 6.82
N ALA A 187 -17.40 -2.44 7.10
CA ALA A 187 -16.83 -2.51 8.44
C ALA A 187 -17.30 -1.33 9.31
N VAL A 188 -17.86 -1.66 10.47
CA VAL A 188 -18.32 -0.66 11.46
C VAL A 188 -17.16 -0.13 12.30
N VAL A 189 -16.12 -0.94 12.49
CA VAL A 189 -15.01 -0.66 13.40
C VAL A 189 -13.78 -0.22 12.61
N ASP A 190 -13.17 0.85 13.11
CA ASP A 190 -11.88 1.33 12.60
C ASP A 190 -10.77 0.30 12.89
N PRO A 191 -10.05 -0.19 11.85
CA PRO A 191 -8.95 -1.13 12.00
C PRO A 191 -7.78 -0.61 12.85
N HIS A 192 -7.65 0.70 13.05
CA HIS A 192 -6.66 1.29 13.94
C HIS A 192 -6.95 1.02 15.43
N ILE A 193 -8.21 0.73 15.78
CA ILE A 193 -8.63 0.53 17.16
C ILE A 193 -8.68 -0.95 17.53
N ARG A 194 -9.28 -1.76 16.69
CA ARG A 194 -9.41 -3.22 16.88
C ARG A 194 -9.63 -3.94 15.57
N LEU A 195 -9.44 -5.26 15.58
CA LEU A 195 -9.63 -6.12 14.43
C LEU A 195 -11.11 -6.07 13.97
N PRO A 196 -11.41 -5.56 12.75
CA PRO A 196 -12.76 -5.54 12.22
C PRO A 196 -13.18 -6.93 11.74
N PHE A 197 -14.50 -7.14 11.72
CA PHE A 197 -15.12 -8.33 11.17
C PHE A 197 -16.13 -7.95 10.08
N VAL A 198 -16.09 -8.70 8.98
CA VAL A 198 -17.09 -8.66 7.92
C VAL A 198 -17.79 -10.04 7.89
N THR A 199 -19.10 -10.02 8.21
CA THR A 199 -19.94 -11.23 8.26
C THR A 199 -20.73 -11.44 6.97
N LYS A 200 -20.51 -10.58 5.96
CA LYS A 200 -21.14 -10.65 4.65
C LYS A 200 -20.88 -12.02 3.99
N PRO A 201 -21.90 -12.72 3.47
CA PRO A 201 -21.70 -13.99 2.77
C PRO A 201 -20.76 -13.87 1.58
N GLU A 202 -19.99 -14.90 1.28
CA GLU A 202 -19.04 -14.89 0.17
C GLU A 202 -19.67 -14.50 -1.18
N PRO A 203 -20.87 -14.98 -1.59
CA PRO A 203 -21.48 -14.54 -2.84
C PRO A 203 -21.73 -13.03 -2.89
N SER A 204 -22.09 -12.41 -1.76
CA SER A 204 -22.28 -10.98 -1.67
C SER A 204 -20.96 -10.22 -1.71
N ILE A 205 -19.87 -10.73 -1.11
CA ILE A 205 -18.53 -10.15 -1.24
C ILE A 205 -18.13 -10.14 -2.73
N ARG A 206 -18.35 -11.27 -3.42
CA ARG A 206 -18.04 -11.42 -4.85
C ARG A 206 -18.83 -10.49 -5.75
N LEU A 207 -20.09 -10.23 -5.41
CA LEU A 207 -20.99 -9.39 -6.21
C LEU A 207 -20.81 -7.90 -5.93
N ASP A 208 -20.61 -7.53 -4.65
CA ASP A 208 -20.69 -6.13 -4.22
C ASP A 208 -19.34 -5.50 -3.90
N ASP A 209 -18.32 -6.29 -3.50
CA ASP A 209 -17.05 -5.74 -3.02
C ASP A 209 -15.88 -5.98 -4.00
N LEU A 210 -15.85 -7.13 -4.71
CA LEU A 210 -14.76 -7.47 -5.61
C LEU A 210 -14.77 -6.75 -6.98
N PRO A 211 -15.92 -6.37 -7.59
CA PRO A 211 -15.92 -5.80 -8.94
C PRO A 211 -15.06 -4.53 -9.11
N PRO A 212 -14.99 -3.58 -8.15
CA PRO A 212 -14.09 -2.43 -8.28
C PRO A 212 -12.61 -2.83 -8.38
N PHE A 213 -12.20 -3.85 -7.62
CA PHE A 213 -10.84 -4.36 -7.70
C PHE A 213 -10.56 -5.08 -9.02
N GLN A 214 -11.53 -5.85 -9.53
CA GLN A 214 -11.40 -6.49 -10.85
C GLN A 214 -11.23 -5.44 -11.95
N GLN A 215 -12.06 -4.37 -11.96
CA GLN A 215 -11.91 -3.28 -12.91
C GLN A 215 -10.53 -2.58 -12.78
N ALA A 216 -10.03 -2.37 -11.55
CA ALA A 216 -8.70 -1.84 -11.33
C ALA A 216 -7.58 -2.76 -11.86
N MET A 217 -7.74 -4.07 -11.71
CA MET A 217 -6.80 -5.06 -12.26
C MET A 217 -6.80 -5.07 -13.78
N ASP A 218 -7.97 -5.01 -14.41
CA ASP A 218 -8.14 -5.03 -15.87
C ASP A 218 -7.46 -3.83 -16.56
N ILE A 219 -7.37 -2.68 -15.86
CA ILE A 219 -6.66 -1.49 -16.35
C ILE A 219 -5.19 -1.42 -15.91
N GLY A 220 -4.69 -2.43 -15.21
CA GLY A 220 -3.29 -2.53 -14.79
C GLY A 220 -2.91 -1.61 -13.65
N VAL A 221 -3.69 -1.60 -12.56
CA VAL A 221 -3.31 -0.90 -11.32
C VAL A 221 -1.96 -1.40 -10.80
N ALA A 222 -1.10 -0.48 -10.40
CA ALA A 222 0.28 -0.80 -9.99
C ALA A 222 0.33 -1.66 -8.73
N SER A 223 -0.57 -1.40 -7.78
CA SER A 223 -0.64 -2.15 -6.53
C SER A 223 -2.06 -2.28 -5.99
N ILE A 224 -2.24 -3.32 -5.17
CA ILE A 224 -3.43 -3.52 -4.34
C ILE A 224 -2.98 -3.61 -2.88
N MET A 225 -3.62 -2.82 -2.00
CA MET A 225 -3.39 -2.87 -0.55
C MET A 225 -4.39 -3.80 0.11
N THR A 226 -3.89 -4.61 1.05
CA THR A 226 -4.71 -5.58 1.81
C THR A 226 -5.42 -4.92 2.98
N SER A 227 -6.53 -5.52 3.41
CA SER A 227 -7.29 -5.10 4.60
C SER A 227 -6.88 -5.89 5.85
N HIS A 228 -6.76 -5.21 7.00
CA HIS A 228 -6.61 -5.85 8.32
C HIS A 228 -7.96 -6.26 8.91
N THR A 229 -8.74 -7.03 8.16
CA THR A 229 -10.12 -7.40 8.51
C THR A 229 -10.31 -8.91 8.35
N ILE A 230 -11.03 -9.54 9.27
CA ILE A 230 -11.48 -10.93 9.14
C ILE A 230 -12.76 -10.95 8.31
N TYR A 231 -12.74 -11.71 7.23
CA TYR A 231 -13.89 -12.00 6.38
C TYR A 231 -14.37 -13.41 6.68
N GLN A 232 -15.38 -13.51 7.53
CA GLN A 232 -15.84 -14.78 8.13
C GLN A 232 -16.09 -15.88 7.10
N HIS A 233 -16.57 -15.53 5.92
CA HIS A 233 -16.91 -16.49 4.87
C HIS A 233 -15.81 -16.73 3.82
N LEU A 234 -14.66 -15.99 3.90
CA LEU A 234 -13.48 -16.25 3.09
C LEU A 234 -12.36 -16.91 3.92
N ASP A 235 -12.08 -16.37 5.10
CA ASP A 235 -11.17 -16.92 6.09
C ASP A 235 -11.57 -16.43 7.49
N ALA A 236 -12.17 -17.31 8.28
CA ALA A 236 -12.64 -16.98 9.63
C ALA A 236 -11.50 -16.88 10.67
N GLU A 237 -10.31 -17.38 10.33
CA GLU A 237 -9.20 -17.52 11.27
C GLU A 237 -8.21 -16.36 11.20
N LYS A 238 -8.07 -15.75 10.01
CA LYS A 238 -7.03 -14.74 9.76
C LYS A 238 -7.58 -13.50 9.06
N PRO A 239 -7.08 -12.30 9.43
CA PRO A 239 -7.36 -11.12 8.64
C PRO A 239 -6.81 -11.27 7.22
N ALA A 240 -7.42 -10.58 6.25
CA ALA A 240 -7.07 -10.72 4.84
C ALA A 240 -5.57 -10.56 4.59
N THR A 241 -4.90 -9.61 5.25
CA THR A 241 -3.45 -9.38 5.15
C THR A 241 -2.61 -10.64 5.49
N LEU A 242 -3.09 -11.50 6.39
CA LEU A 242 -2.35 -12.69 6.84
C LEU A 242 -2.91 -13.99 6.23
N SER A 243 -3.94 -13.90 5.39
CA SER A 243 -4.65 -15.04 4.82
C SER A 243 -4.10 -15.47 3.46
N LYS A 244 -3.49 -16.64 3.41
CA LYS A 244 -3.09 -17.27 2.14
C LYS A 244 -4.29 -17.58 1.26
N LYS A 245 -5.45 -17.92 1.85
CA LYS A 245 -6.70 -18.19 1.10
C LYS A 245 -7.11 -16.93 0.32
N ILE A 246 -6.98 -15.75 0.94
CA ILE A 246 -7.38 -14.47 0.33
C ILE A 246 -6.30 -13.95 -0.61
N LEU A 247 -5.03 -13.86 -0.17
CA LEU A 247 -4.00 -13.21 -0.99
C LEU A 247 -3.48 -14.10 -2.11
N THR A 248 -3.21 -15.37 -1.84
CA THR A 248 -2.78 -16.31 -2.89
C THR A 248 -4.00 -16.88 -3.61
N GLY A 249 -4.92 -17.52 -2.89
CA GLY A 249 -6.05 -18.24 -3.49
C GLY A 249 -6.99 -17.31 -4.26
N LEU A 250 -7.59 -16.32 -3.60
CA LEU A 250 -8.55 -15.45 -4.25
C LEU A 250 -7.88 -14.43 -5.17
N LEU A 251 -6.93 -13.60 -4.66
CA LEU A 251 -6.39 -12.48 -5.44
C LEU A 251 -5.46 -12.93 -6.57
N ARG A 252 -4.54 -13.88 -6.31
CA ARG A 252 -3.55 -14.32 -7.31
C ARG A 252 -4.08 -15.41 -8.23
N ASP A 253 -4.59 -16.50 -7.65
CA ASP A 253 -4.90 -17.69 -8.42
C ASP A 253 -6.25 -17.57 -9.13
N GLU A 254 -7.29 -17.08 -8.44
CA GLU A 254 -8.63 -16.95 -9.01
C GLU A 254 -8.81 -15.68 -9.82
N LEU A 255 -8.54 -14.49 -9.24
CA LEU A 255 -8.71 -13.20 -9.91
C LEU A 255 -7.55 -12.84 -10.84
N GLY A 256 -6.43 -13.55 -10.77
CA GLY A 256 -5.32 -13.45 -11.70
C GLY A 256 -4.44 -12.20 -11.56
N TYR A 257 -4.47 -11.48 -10.43
CA TYR A 257 -3.70 -10.26 -10.25
C TYR A 257 -2.18 -10.48 -10.35
N LYS A 258 -1.50 -9.69 -11.19
CA LYS A 258 -0.06 -9.81 -11.46
C LYS A 258 0.79 -8.66 -10.88
N GLY A 259 0.15 -7.56 -10.43
CA GLY A 259 0.83 -6.40 -9.85
C GLY A 259 1.29 -6.62 -8.40
N VAL A 260 1.76 -5.55 -7.78
CA VAL A 260 2.28 -5.57 -6.41
C VAL A 260 1.13 -5.65 -5.39
N VAL A 261 1.23 -6.57 -4.41
CA VAL A 261 0.39 -6.59 -3.22
C VAL A 261 1.15 -5.96 -2.07
N ILE A 262 0.63 -4.87 -1.52
CA ILE A 262 1.18 -4.21 -0.34
C ILE A 262 0.27 -4.44 0.87
N THR A 263 0.84 -4.65 2.05
CA THR A 263 0.04 -4.67 3.28
C THR A 263 -0.45 -3.27 3.63
N ASP A 264 -1.55 -3.15 4.37
CA ASP A 264 -1.76 -1.96 5.21
C ASP A 264 -0.70 -1.93 6.31
N ASP A 265 -0.63 -0.83 7.09
CA ASP A 265 0.41 -0.67 8.11
C ASP A 265 0.34 -1.79 9.16
N LEU A 266 1.39 -2.62 9.20
CA LEU A 266 1.49 -3.74 10.14
C LEU A 266 1.59 -3.29 11.61
N GLU A 267 1.77 -2.00 11.88
CA GLU A 267 1.71 -1.43 13.25
C GLU A 267 0.30 -1.05 13.71
N MET A 268 -0.72 -1.25 12.85
CA MET A 268 -2.11 -0.99 13.25
C MET A 268 -2.56 -1.97 14.34
N GLY A 269 -3.36 -1.46 15.30
CA GLY A 269 -3.81 -2.21 16.48
C GLY A 269 -4.57 -3.52 16.16
N ALA A 270 -5.12 -3.66 14.95
CA ALA A 270 -5.72 -4.89 14.49
C ALA A 270 -4.70 -6.04 14.37
N ILE A 271 -3.46 -5.74 13.96
CA ILE A 271 -2.39 -6.73 13.77
C ILE A 271 -1.52 -6.89 15.03
N GLU A 272 -1.27 -5.82 15.78
CA GLU A 272 -0.46 -5.89 17.02
C GLU A 272 -1.02 -6.90 18.04
N LYS A 273 -2.34 -7.10 18.06
CA LYS A 273 -3.01 -8.07 18.95
C LYS A 273 -2.83 -9.52 18.51
N GLU A 274 -2.45 -9.76 17.26
CA GLU A 274 -2.17 -11.10 16.72
C GLU A 274 -0.75 -11.59 17.10
N GLY A 275 0.03 -10.79 17.84
CA GLY A 275 1.33 -11.15 18.37
C GLY A 275 2.48 -10.22 17.95
N ASP A 276 3.70 -10.76 17.93
CA ASP A 276 4.92 -10.05 17.51
C ASP A 276 4.83 -9.61 16.04
N LEU A 277 5.05 -8.32 15.78
CA LEU A 277 5.01 -7.72 14.43
C LEU A 277 5.93 -8.46 13.43
N GLY A 278 7.06 -8.97 13.90
CA GLY A 278 7.94 -9.78 13.06
C GLY A 278 7.26 -11.07 12.59
N HIS A 279 6.40 -11.66 13.41
CA HIS A 279 5.59 -12.82 13.02
C HIS A 279 4.49 -12.43 12.02
N ALA A 280 3.81 -11.33 12.25
CA ALA A 280 2.80 -10.82 11.34
C ALA A 280 3.38 -10.48 9.96
N ALA A 281 4.54 -9.82 9.90
CA ALA A 281 5.25 -9.52 8.65
C ALA A 281 5.62 -10.81 7.88
N LEU A 282 6.15 -11.83 8.58
CA LEU A 282 6.45 -13.11 7.98
C LEU A 282 5.18 -13.81 7.46
N GLN A 283 4.07 -13.77 8.22
CA GLN A 283 2.81 -14.37 7.79
C GLN A 283 2.24 -13.64 6.57
N ALA A 284 2.22 -12.30 6.56
CA ALA A 284 1.77 -11.51 5.41
C ALA A 284 2.59 -11.83 4.15
N PHE A 285 3.93 -11.88 4.28
CA PHE A 285 4.82 -12.28 3.21
C PHE A 285 4.49 -13.70 2.70
N ALA A 286 4.38 -14.68 3.61
CA ALA A 286 4.06 -16.06 3.25
C ALA A 286 2.64 -16.21 2.66
N ALA A 287 1.70 -15.34 3.05
CA ALA A 287 0.35 -15.33 2.52
C ALA A 287 0.24 -14.78 1.09
N GLY A 288 1.18 -13.95 0.64
CA GLY A 288 1.16 -13.42 -0.73
C GLY A 288 1.46 -11.92 -0.87
N ALA A 289 1.74 -11.18 0.21
CA ALA A 289 2.13 -9.78 0.14
C ALA A 289 3.55 -9.62 -0.42
N ASP A 290 3.77 -8.64 -1.29
CA ASP A 290 5.06 -8.33 -1.91
C ASP A 290 5.78 -7.19 -1.18
N LEU A 291 5.05 -6.16 -0.73
CA LEU A 291 5.58 -5.07 0.08
C LEU A 291 4.98 -5.12 1.48
N LEU A 292 5.85 -5.07 2.49
CA LEU A 292 5.50 -5.07 3.90
C LEU A 292 5.61 -3.63 4.41
N LEU A 293 4.46 -3.01 4.75
CA LEU A 293 4.39 -1.62 5.19
C LEU A 293 4.51 -1.54 6.72
N ILE A 294 5.50 -0.77 7.22
CA ILE A 294 5.74 -0.51 8.65
C ILE A 294 6.08 0.97 8.79
N CYS A 295 5.18 1.75 9.43
CA CYS A 295 5.15 3.20 9.27
C CYS A 295 5.86 4.01 10.36
N HIS A 296 6.15 3.42 11.54
CA HIS A 296 6.55 4.22 12.69
C HIS A 296 7.86 3.78 13.33
N SER A 297 8.01 2.50 13.68
CA SER A 297 9.14 2.00 14.45
C SER A 297 10.20 1.30 13.60
N HIS A 298 11.37 1.92 13.44
CA HIS A 298 12.51 1.31 12.77
C HIS A 298 13.03 0.05 13.52
N GLU A 299 12.83 -0.05 14.83
CA GLU A 299 13.15 -1.25 15.59
C GLU A 299 12.28 -2.43 15.19
N LYS A 300 10.95 -2.19 15.02
CA LYS A 300 10.02 -3.18 14.53
C LYS A 300 10.33 -3.60 13.08
N VAL A 301 10.75 -2.66 12.22
CA VAL A 301 11.24 -2.98 10.87
C VAL A 301 12.40 -3.96 10.93
N VAL A 302 13.40 -3.70 11.78
CA VAL A 302 14.58 -4.58 11.94
C VAL A 302 14.19 -5.96 12.48
N ALA A 303 13.25 -6.02 13.41
CA ALA A 303 12.75 -7.29 13.96
C ALA A 303 12.02 -8.10 12.86
N ALA A 304 11.13 -7.45 12.08
CA ALA A 304 10.42 -8.06 10.97
C ALA A 304 11.37 -8.57 9.87
N PHE A 305 12.35 -7.74 9.49
CA PHE A 305 13.40 -8.15 8.54
C PHE A 305 14.16 -9.39 8.99
N LYS A 306 14.67 -9.40 10.22
CA LYS A 306 15.44 -10.53 10.76
C LYS A 306 14.63 -11.82 10.80
N LYS A 307 13.36 -11.74 11.21
CA LYS A 307 12.48 -12.90 11.31
C LYS A 307 12.15 -13.46 9.93
N THR A 308 11.83 -12.60 8.96
CA THR A 308 11.55 -13.00 7.57
C THR A 308 12.81 -13.60 6.92
N ALA A 309 13.97 -12.97 7.10
CA ALA A 309 15.26 -13.49 6.61
C ALA A 309 15.56 -14.89 7.15
N ALA A 310 15.41 -15.09 8.46
CA ALA A 310 15.63 -16.40 9.07
C ALA A 310 14.69 -17.48 8.53
N ALA A 311 13.41 -17.15 8.28
CA ALA A 311 12.46 -18.07 7.69
C ALA A 311 12.79 -18.43 6.23
N ILE A 312 13.21 -17.46 5.42
CA ILE A 312 13.62 -17.68 4.02
C ILE A 312 14.82 -18.64 3.95
N THR A 313 15.75 -18.55 4.89
CA THR A 313 16.90 -19.48 4.95
C THR A 313 16.48 -20.93 5.21
N GLN A 314 15.41 -21.11 5.97
CA GLN A 314 14.94 -22.43 6.40
C GLN A 314 13.94 -23.07 5.45
N LYS A 315 13.26 -22.26 4.62
CA LYS A 315 12.13 -22.66 3.78
C LYS A 315 12.35 -22.26 2.32
N PRO A 316 12.74 -23.20 1.44
CA PRO A 316 13.02 -22.92 0.03
C PRO A 316 11.83 -22.27 -0.71
N GLU A 317 10.60 -22.60 -0.36
CA GLU A 317 9.40 -22.00 -0.94
C GLU A 317 9.30 -20.50 -0.67
N LEU A 318 9.81 -20.01 0.47
CA LEU A 318 9.84 -18.57 0.77
C LEU A 318 10.93 -17.85 -0.02
N ALA A 319 12.02 -18.53 -0.36
CA ALA A 319 13.05 -17.97 -1.24
C ALA A 319 12.51 -17.76 -2.66
N ILE A 320 11.77 -18.75 -3.20
CA ILE A 320 11.08 -18.60 -4.51
C ILE A 320 10.08 -17.44 -4.44
N ARG A 321 9.26 -17.41 -3.38
CA ARG A 321 8.28 -16.32 -3.16
C ARG A 321 8.93 -14.94 -3.11
N MET A 322 10.14 -14.84 -2.51
CA MET A 322 10.90 -13.59 -2.46
C MET A 322 11.30 -13.12 -3.86
N GLN A 323 11.78 -14.01 -4.73
CA GLN A 323 12.15 -13.66 -6.11
C GLN A 323 10.95 -13.16 -6.90
N GLU A 324 9.81 -13.83 -6.79
CA GLU A 324 8.56 -13.40 -7.43
C GLU A 324 8.13 -12.00 -6.96
N SER A 325 8.26 -11.70 -5.66
CA SER A 325 7.97 -10.39 -5.11
C SER A 325 8.91 -9.32 -5.62
N LEU A 326 10.21 -9.61 -5.66
CA LEU A 326 11.23 -8.70 -6.17
C LEU A 326 10.98 -8.35 -7.64
N GLU A 327 10.61 -9.33 -8.46
CA GLU A 327 10.27 -9.10 -9.86
C GLU A 327 9.09 -8.15 -10.01
N ARG A 328 7.99 -8.36 -9.25
CA ARG A 328 6.81 -7.49 -9.30
C ARG A 328 7.14 -6.06 -8.85
N VAL A 329 7.88 -5.92 -7.75
CA VAL A 329 8.30 -4.62 -7.23
C VAL A 329 9.25 -3.93 -8.20
N GLN A 330 10.15 -4.68 -8.86
CA GLN A 330 11.06 -4.13 -9.87
C GLN A 330 10.30 -3.61 -11.10
N VAL A 331 9.33 -4.34 -11.62
CA VAL A 331 8.47 -3.90 -12.74
C VAL A 331 7.74 -2.59 -12.37
N MET A 332 7.18 -2.51 -11.18
CA MET A 332 6.54 -1.28 -10.69
C MET A 332 7.54 -0.12 -10.60
N ARG A 333 8.74 -0.38 -10.07
CA ARG A 333 9.80 0.62 -9.92
C ARG A 333 10.28 1.16 -11.27
N GLU A 334 10.52 0.30 -12.25
CA GLU A 334 10.95 0.69 -13.60
C GLU A 334 9.92 1.60 -14.29
N LYS A 335 8.64 1.41 -13.99
CA LYS A 335 7.57 2.23 -14.54
C LYS A 335 7.46 3.60 -13.86
N PHE A 336 7.61 3.68 -12.54
CA PHE A 336 7.25 4.86 -11.76
C PHE A 336 8.42 5.53 -11.01
N ALA A 337 9.49 4.82 -10.66
CA ALA A 337 10.67 5.41 -10.00
C ALA A 337 11.71 5.82 -11.04
N ARG A 338 11.37 6.84 -11.83
CA ARG A 338 12.26 7.45 -12.84
C ARG A 338 12.89 8.73 -12.31
N GLU A 339 14.01 9.16 -12.95
CA GLU A 339 14.66 10.44 -12.67
C GLU A 339 13.84 11.65 -13.12
#